data_599d5f10d5edc6909c280d905b8a8821
#
_entry.id   599d5f10d5edc6909c280d905b8a8821
#
_cell.length_a   1.000
_cell.length_b   1.000
_cell.length_c   1.000
_cell.angle_alpha   90.00
_cell.angle_beta   90.00
_cell.angle_gamma   90.00
#
_symmetry.space_group_name_H-M   'P 1'
#
loop_
_entity.id
_entity.type
_entity.pdbx_description
1 polymer ?
#
loop_
_entity_poly.entity_id
_entity_poly.type
_entity_poly.pdbx_seq_one_letter_code
_entity_poly.pdbx_strand_id
1 'polypeptide(L)'
;MLSEKWNLLLQIADFAFQPIVNIYTGKLYAVEALIRNYEDAGFTTIDCIFDTAYSEKVLYTLDIQLREKAIHKFSLLPFSKSIKLFYNLDNRITMMPDFKPGYTCSILGDYDMDASNICFELSEKHQLGAFAGVDKLVLNLYKQQGYKMAIDDFGVGFSGLQMLFNADPNFIKIDRFFIDGIHLSKKKKLFVSSIVQIAQAMGIFTIAEGVECEDEYTECKRLGCNMVQGFFVQKPTRNVWEILPNYDILKDISLKDKRNSGRISNIEKYLQKIPPVSVDSSIDQVYELLRENKHTNFIPVITKDESPLGIIRDADIKSYIYSTYGKALLYNITQGSLQKIVSHCARADINDPVEKILKIYAFDDDNDGILITQDERYVGYLSSKVLLDIINEKNIVDAKDQNPLTGLSGNRIINEFVSTSMESNEKVMMAYFDFDNFKPFNDYYGFRKGDRAITLFADILKSSVGFDDCLVGHVGGDDFFLGWEVKEGDSFEKFYAVIEEIIMRFANDIKSFYCEHGISSGFILAKNRAGEMQKFPLMTVSAAVICSGFGHKHNIDDNSLNEIFGILKKTAKHSPNHISCIDLGVMKPKVLGNFSKPLEY
;
A
#
# COMPACT_ATOMS: atom_id res chain seq x y z
N MET A 1 -4.57 45.05 -21.83
CA MET A 1 -4.85 44.10 -22.93
C MET A 1 -3.63 43.24 -23.14
N LEU A 2 -3.82 41.94 -23.32
CA LEU A 2 -2.73 41.02 -23.59
C LEU A 2 -2.10 41.33 -24.96
N SER A 3 -0.77 41.12 -25.10
CA SER A 3 -0.09 41.27 -26.40
C SER A 3 -0.52 40.17 -27.38
N GLU A 4 -0.18 40.36 -28.68
CA GLU A 4 -0.51 39.39 -29.73
C GLU A 4 0.00 37.98 -29.43
N LYS A 5 1.20 37.86 -28.85
CA LYS A 5 1.81 36.61 -28.42
C LYS A 5 0.92 35.85 -27.41
N TRP A 6 0.39 36.56 -26.39
CA TRP A 6 -0.48 35.95 -25.40
C TRP A 6 -1.85 35.58 -25.95
N ASN A 7 -2.40 36.41 -26.85
CA ASN A 7 -3.64 36.09 -27.52
C ASN A 7 -3.49 34.86 -28.43
N LEU A 8 -2.35 34.73 -29.14
CA LEU A 8 -2.04 33.54 -29.93
C LEU A 8 -1.95 32.30 -29.02
N LEU A 9 -1.18 32.36 -27.92
CA LEU A 9 -1.09 31.26 -26.95
C LEU A 9 -2.47 30.84 -26.46
N LEU A 10 -3.30 31.78 -26.05
CA LEU A 10 -4.65 31.51 -25.56
C LEU A 10 -5.57 30.92 -26.65
N GLN A 11 -5.36 31.26 -27.92
CA GLN A 11 -6.12 30.70 -29.02
C GLN A 11 -5.77 29.22 -29.27
N ILE A 12 -4.46 28.86 -29.27
CA ILE A 12 -3.98 27.56 -29.70
C ILE A 12 -3.76 26.57 -28.55
N ALA A 13 -3.53 27.07 -27.32
CA ALA A 13 -3.33 26.23 -26.14
C ALA A 13 -4.52 25.30 -25.91
N ASP A 14 -4.22 24.04 -25.68
CA ASP A 14 -5.17 22.99 -25.33
C ASP A 14 -4.68 22.28 -24.05
N PHE A 15 -5.52 21.44 -23.47
CA PHE A 15 -5.17 20.64 -22.31
C PHE A 15 -5.29 19.14 -22.63
N ALA A 16 -4.29 18.37 -22.20
CA ALA A 16 -4.41 16.94 -22.08
C ALA A 16 -4.74 16.59 -20.63
N PHE A 17 -5.58 15.58 -20.43
CA PHE A 17 -5.89 15.08 -19.09
C PHE A 17 -5.16 13.77 -18.81
N GLN A 18 -4.58 13.67 -17.62
CA GLN A 18 -3.99 12.44 -17.12
C GLN A 18 -4.75 11.95 -15.89
N PRO A 19 -5.23 10.68 -15.89
CA PRO A 19 -6.00 10.14 -14.78
C PRO A 19 -5.17 9.99 -13.51
N ILE A 20 -5.79 10.33 -12.37
CA ILE A 20 -5.37 10.01 -11.01
C ILE A 20 -6.38 9.01 -10.47
N VAL A 21 -5.93 7.82 -10.09
CA VAL A 21 -6.81 6.68 -9.82
C VAL A 21 -6.56 6.15 -8.41
N ASN A 22 -7.61 5.74 -7.72
CA ASN A 22 -7.50 5.07 -6.42
C ASN A 22 -6.76 3.74 -6.60
N ILE A 23 -5.65 3.58 -5.89
CA ILE A 23 -4.72 2.46 -6.04
C ILE A 23 -5.32 1.11 -5.63
N TYR A 24 -6.37 1.08 -4.80
CA TYR A 24 -7.00 -0.14 -4.29
C TYR A 24 -8.23 -0.57 -5.08
N THR A 25 -8.98 0.40 -5.63
CA THR A 25 -10.26 0.14 -6.30
C THR A 25 -10.18 0.26 -7.81
N GLY A 26 -9.15 0.93 -8.35
CA GLY A 26 -9.07 1.28 -9.76
C GLY A 26 -10.09 2.35 -10.21
N LYS A 27 -10.83 2.98 -9.27
CA LYS A 27 -11.80 4.03 -9.58
C LYS A 27 -11.10 5.34 -9.89
N LEU A 28 -11.54 6.03 -10.93
CA LEU A 28 -11.06 7.37 -11.25
C LEU A 28 -11.41 8.33 -10.11
N TYR A 29 -10.41 9.02 -9.59
CA TYR A 29 -10.55 10.01 -8.54
C TYR A 29 -10.50 11.44 -9.09
N ALA A 30 -9.53 11.69 -9.99
CA ALA A 30 -9.28 13.00 -10.56
C ALA A 30 -8.62 12.90 -11.95
N VAL A 31 -8.50 14.03 -12.60
CA VAL A 31 -7.63 14.21 -13.77
C VAL A 31 -6.75 15.42 -13.57
N GLU A 32 -5.47 15.33 -13.94
CA GLU A 32 -4.56 16.48 -13.99
C GLU A 32 -4.62 17.15 -15.36
N ALA A 33 -4.72 18.50 -15.37
CA ALA A 33 -4.72 19.31 -16.55
C ALA A 33 -3.31 19.71 -16.98
N LEU A 34 -2.86 19.18 -18.10
CA LEU A 34 -1.52 19.40 -18.64
C LEU A 34 -1.62 20.22 -19.94
N ILE A 35 -1.08 21.46 -19.92
CA ILE A 35 -1.09 22.35 -21.08
C ILE A 35 -0.34 21.77 -22.29
N ARG A 36 -0.86 21.99 -23.51
CA ARG A 36 -0.33 21.51 -24.78
C ARG A 36 -0.37 22.63 -25.83
N ASN A 37 0.36 22.44 -26.93
CA ASN A 37 0.44 23.35 -28.09
C ASN A 37 1.10 24.71 -27.80
N TYR A 38 1.78 24.84 -26.68
CA TYR A 38 2.46 26.11 -26.34
C TYR A 38 3.70 26.36 -27.22
N GLU A 39 4.27 25.30 -27.78
CA GLU A 39 5.41 25.38 -28.70
C GLU A 39 5.03 26.16 -29.98
N ASP A 40 3.81 26.01 -30.47
CA ASP A 40 3.28 26.70 -31.64
C ASP A 40 3.09 28.21 -31.39
N ALA A 41 3.03 28.62 -30.12
CA ALA A 41 3.06 30.04 -29.72
C ALA A 41 4.49 30.57 -29.51
N GLY A 42 5.51 29.77 -29.78
CA GLY A 42 6.93 30.14 -29.67
C GLY A 42 7.54 30.01 -28.29
N PHE A 43 6.93 29.21 -27.39
CA PHE A 43 7.50 28.92 -26.07
C PHE A 43 8.20 27.56 -26.07
N THR A 44 9.38 27.48 -25.45
CA THR A 44 10.19 26.26 -25.40
C THR A 44 9.80 25.31 -24.26
N THR A 45 9.34 25.87 -23.15
CA THR A 45 8.91 25.11 -21.96
C THR A 45 7.70 25.78 -21.31
N ILE A 46 6.98 25.04 -20.47
CA ILE A 46 5.87 25.55 -19.67
C ILE A 46 6.38 26.62 -18.69
N ASP A 47 7.52 26.40 -18.03
CA ASP A 47 8.12 27.38 -17.11
C ASP A 47 8.42 28.71 -17.83
N CYS A 48 8.89 28.66 -19.09
CA CYS A 48 9.12 29.85 -19.90
C CYS A 48 7.86 30.70 -20.11
N ILE A 49 6.67 30.06 -20.23
CA ILE A 49 5.40 30.77 -20.34
C ILE A 49 5.15 31.60 -19.07
N PHE A 50 5.18 30.92 -17.92
CA PHE A 50 4.83 31.53 -16.64
C PHE A 50 5.87 32.55 -16.17
N ASP A 51 7.16 32.32 -16.40
CA ASP A 51 8.24 33.28 -16.09
C ASP A 51 8.13 34.54 -16.95
N THR A 52 7.85 34.40 -18.22
CA THR A 52 7.65 35.54 -19.12
C THR A 52 6.39 36.32 -18.71
N ALA A 53 5.27 35.62 -18.44
CA ALA A 53 4.03 36.25 -18.01
C ALA A 53 4.18 36.98 -16.69
N TYR A 54 4.98 36.45 -15.75
CA TYR A 54 5.31 37.09 -14.51
C TYR A 54 6.11 38.38 -14.72
N SER A 55 7.17 38.32 -15.55
CA SER A 55 8.01 39.48 -15.85
C SER A 55 7.24 40.62 -16.56
N GLU A 56 6.30 40.25 -17.43
CA GLU A 56 5.42 41.18 -18.15
C GLU A 56 4.19 41.63 -17.32
N LYS A 57 4.05 41.14 -16.06
CA LYS A 57 2.93 41.45 -15.13
C LYS A 57 1.54 41.08 -15.69
N VAL A 58 1.43 40.00 -16.46
CA VAL A 58 0.19 39.51 -17.05
C VAL A 58 -0.15 38.09 -16.57
N LEU A 59 0.63 37.56 -15.62
CA LEU A 59 0.53 36.19 -15.14
C LEU A 59 -0.88 35.84 -14.66
N TYR A 60 -1.49 36.68 -13.83
CA TYR A 60 -2.84 36.42 -13.31
C TYR A 60 -3.90 36.40 -14.43
N THR A 61 -3.90 37.42 -15.29
CA THR A 61 -4.86 37.48 -16.42
C THR A 61 -4.69 36.28 -17.36
N LEU A 62 -3.45 35.84 -17.63
CA LEU A 62 -3.16 34.66 -18.46
C LEU A 62 -3.65 33.37 -17.79
N ASP A 63 -3.28 33.17 -16.51
CA ASP A 63 -3.63 31.95 -15.76
C ASP A 63 -5.14 31.75 -15.67
N ILE A 64 -5.91 32.82 -15.38
CA ILE A 64 -7.37 32.75 -15.30
C ILE A 64 -7.97 32.28 -16.63
N GLN A 65 -7.48 32.76 -17.77
CA GLN A 65 -8.00 32.36 -19.08
C GLN A 65 -7.60 30.93 -19.45
N LEU A 66 -6.39 30.50 -19.10
CA LEU A 66 -5.98 29.10 -19.24
C LEU A 66 -6.80 28.17 -18.34
N ARG A 67 -7.05 28.59 -17.11
CA ARG A 67 -7.87 27.87 -16.13
C ARG A 67 -9.31 27.71 -16.61
N GLU A 68 -9.91 28.76 -17.16
CA GLU A 68 -11.23 28.73 -17.75
C GLU A 68 -11.30 27.70 -18.90
N LYS A 69 -10.28 27.67 -19.78
CA LYS A 69 -10.19 26.64 -20.84
C LYS A 69 -10.08 25.22 -20.28
N ALA A 70 -9.27 25.03 -19.22
CA ALA A 70 -9.13 23.73 -18.58
C ALA A 70 -10.46 23.26 -17.94
N ILE A 71 -11.15 24.15 -17.21
CA ILE A 71 -12.45 23.89 -16.59
C ILE A 71 -13.51 23.60 -17.67
N HIS A 72 -13.56 24.40 -18.74
CA HIS A 72 -14.47 24.15 -19.85
C HIS A 72 -14.25 22.77 -20.44
N LYS A 73 -13.01 22.39 -20.76
CA LYS A 73 -12.71 21.06 -21.32
C LYS A 73 -13.04 19.94 -20.33
N PHE A 74 -12.76 20.14 -19.04
CA PHE A 74 -13.10 19.21 -17.96
C PHE A 74 -14.61 19.00 -17.84
N SER A 75 -15.42 20.05 -18.02
CA SER A 75 -16.88 19.96 -17.97
C SER A 75 -17.50 19.05 -19.04
N LEU A 76 -16.76 18.75 -20.12
CA LEU A 76 -17.18 17.81 -21.16
C LEU A 76 -17.11 16.34 -20.74
N LEU A 77 -16.41 16.01 -19.63
CA LEU A 77 -16.40 14.67 -19.07
C LEU A 77 -17.78 14.34 -18.46
N PRO A 78 -18.39 13.18 -18.80
CA PRO A 78 -19.73 12.81 -18.30
C PRO A 78 -19.83 12.75 -16.78
N PHE A 79 -18.72 12.54 -16.10
CA PHE A 79 -18.60 12.38 -14.65
C PHE A 79 -17.80 13.51 -13.98
N SER A 80 -17.64 14.66 -14.65
CA SER A 80 -16.87 15.82 -14.15
C SER A 80 -17.31 16.29 -12.76
N LYS A 81 -18.60 16.23 -12.44
CA LYS A 81 -19.15 16.62 -11.12
C LYS A 81 -18.78 15.67 -9.99
N SER A 82 -18.38 14.44 -10.29
CA SER A 82 -18.05 13.40 -9.29
C SER A 82 -16.55 13.20 -9.09
N ILE A 83 -15.70 13.84 -9.89
CA ILE A 83 -14.24 13.76 -9.80
C ILE A 83 -13.64 15.16 -9.64
N LYS A 84 -12.34 15.24 -9.47
CA LYS A 84 -11.60 16.51 -9.31
C LYS A 84 -10.76 16.83 -10.54
N LEU A 85 -10.60 18.12 -10.79
CA LEU A 85 -9.61 18.66 -11.71
C LEU A 85 -8.41 19.15 -10.91
N PHE A 86 -7.25 18.56 -11.12
CA PHE A 86 -5.98 19.03 -10.61
C PHE A 86 -5.41 20.04 -11.60
N TYR A 87 -5.07 21.23 -11.10
CA TYR A 87 -4.59 22.35 -11.92
C TYR A 87 -3.36 22.98 -11.30
N ASN A 88 -2.29 23.02 -12.07
CA ASN A 88 -1.02 23.62 -11.66
C ASN A 88 -1.18 25.14 -11.46
N LEU A 89 -0.93 25.61 -10.25
CA LEU A 89 -1.06 27.01 -9.84
C LEU A 89 0.31 27.62 -9.59
N ASP A 90 0.65 28.64 -10.37
CA ASP A 90 1.81 29.47 -10.06
C ASP A 90 1.48 30.41 -8.89
N ASN A 91 2.08 30.16 -7.72
CA ASN A 91 1.83 30.96 -6.50
C ASN A 91 2.16 32.44 -6.65
N ARG A 92 2.99 32.83 -7.63
CA ARG A 92 3.33 34.25 -7.94
C ARG A 92 2.15 35.04 -8.48
N ILE A 93 1.03 34.41 -8.88
CA ILE A 93 -0.18 35.13 -9.34
C ILE A 93 -0.69 36.13 -8.32
N THR A 94 -0.49 35.88 -7.03
CA THR A 94 -0.95 36.75 -5.94
C THR A 94 -0.17 38.05 -5.80
N MET A 95 1.02 38.07 -6.39
CA MET A 95 1.85 39.28 -6.45
C MET A 95 1.48 40.18 -7.66
N MET A 96 0.56 39.72 -8.49
CA MET A 96 0.17 40.49 -9.67
C MET A 96 -0.73 41.67 -9.33
N PRO A 97 -0.53 42.83 -9.97
CA PRO A 97 -1.30 44.06 -9.68
C PRO A 97 -2.80 43.92 -9.97
N ASP A 98 -3.16 42.99 -10.85
CA ASP A 98 -4.52 42.69 -11.32
C ASP A 98 -5.18 41.55 -10.58
N PHE A 99 -4.51 40.97 -9.57
CA PHE A 99 -5.04 39.85 -8.79
C PHE A 99 -6.38 40.20 -8.12
N LYS A 100 -7.40 39.35 -8.39
CA LYS A 100 -8.73 39.46 -7.79
C LYS A 100 -9.20 38.08 -7.31
N PRO A 101 -9.38 37.88 -6.00
CA PRO A 101 -9.89 36.59 -5.48
C PRO A 101 -11.33 36.36 -5.93
N GLY A 102 -11.72 35.06 -6.12
CA GLY A 102 -13.09 34.64 -6.35
C GLY A 102 -13.49 34.46 -7.82
N TYR A 103 -12.65 34.83 -8.79
CA TYR A 103 -12.99 34.70 -10.21
C TYR A 103 -13.21 33.24 -10.63
N THR A 104 -12.44 32.29 -10.10
CA THR A 104 -12.61 30.87 -10.37
C THR A 104 -13.98 30.33 -9.91
N CYS A 105 -14.51 30.83 -8.79
CA CYS A 105 -15.87 30.46 -8.35
C CYS A 105 -16.94 30.88 -9.36
N SER A 106 -16.77 32.05 -10.01
CA SER A 106 -17.69 32.49 -11.08
C SER A 106 -17.64 31.54 -12.28
N ILE A 107 -16.43 31.17 -12.72
CA ILE A 107 -16.26 30.20 -13.84
C ILE A 107 -16.93 28.87 -13.50
N LEU A 108 -16.72 28.32 -12.30
CA LEU A 108 -17.32 27.06 -11.87
C LEU A 108 -18.86 27.12 -11.86
N GLY A 109 -19.42 28.26 -11.44
CA GLY A 109 -20.87 28.49 -11.46
C GLY A 109 -21.49 28.36 -12.86
N ASP A 110 -20.78 28.76 -13.92
CA ASP A 110 -21.24 28.65 -15.30
C ASP A 110 -21.36 27.19 -15.77
N TYR A 111 -20.67 26.25 -15.10
CA TYR A 111 -20.68 24.81 -15.40
C TYR A 111 -21.37 23.96 -14.33
N ASP A 112 -22.05 24.59 -13.35
CA ASP A 112 -22.73 23.91 -12.24
C ASP A 112 -21.77 22.96 -11.48
N MET A 113 -20.57 23.50 -11.17
CA MET A 113 -19.50 22.84 -10.41
C MET A 113 -19.20 23.58 -9.10
N ASP A 114 -18.73 22.86 -8.11
CA ASP A 114 -18.33 23.42 -6.82
C ASP A 114 -16.80 23.63 -6.73
N ALA A 115 -16.37 24.46 -5.80
CA ALA A 115 -14.95 24.68 -5.53
C ALA A 115 -14.23 23.36 -5.14
N SER A 116 -14.94 22.42 -4.52
CA SER A 116 -14.40 21.09 -4.15
C SER A 116 -14.04 20.21 -5.35
N ASN A 117 -14.54 20.53 -6.56
CA ASN A 117 -14.14 19.86 -7.79
C ASN A 117 -12.75 20.30 -8.29
N ILE A 118 -12.16 21.35 -7.73
CA ILE A 118 -10.84 21.85 -8.14
C ILE A 118 -9.82 21.57 -7.02
N CYS A 119 -8.69 21.00 -7.42
CA CYS A 119 -7.49 20.91 -6.61
C CYS A 119 -6.37 21.73 -7.25
N PHE A 120 -5.85 22.70 -6.53
CA PHE A 120 -4.69 23.47 -6.98
C PHE A 120 -3.41 22.78 -6.57
N GLU A 121 -2.49 22.59 -7.51
CA GLU A 121 -1.17 22.02 -7.30
C GLU A 121 -0.14 23.14 -7.13
N LEU A 122 0.66 23.02 -6.09
CA LEU A 122 1.73 23.98 -5.76
C LEU A 122 3.06 23.26 -5.86
N SER A 123 3.94 23.73 -6.76
CA SER A 123 5.26 23.15 -6.92
C SER A 123 6.26 23.67 -5.88
N GLU A 124 7.14 22.78 -5.40
CA GLU A 124 8.27 23.14 -4.55
C GLU A 124 9.34 24.01 -5.25
N LYS A 125 9.35 24.06 -6.59
CA LYS A 125 10.42 24.70 -7.39
C LYS A 125 10.50 26.21 -7.20
N HIS A 126 9.38 26.86 -6.96
CA HIS A 126 9.38 28.29 -6.72
C HIS A 126 9.48 28.56 -5.21
N GLN A 127 10.72 28.75 -4.73
CA GLN A 127 10.98 29.09 -3.34
C GLN A 127 10.05 30.22 -2.87
N LEU A 128 9.31 29.94 -1.82
CA LEU A 128 8.62 30.90 -0.97
C LEU A 128 9.65 31.76 -0.21
N GLY A 129 10.63 32.33 -0.95
CA GLY A 129 11.70 33.13 -0.40
C GLY A 129 11.21 34.56 -0.09
N ALA A 130 11.51 35.07 1.09
CA ALA A 130 11.33 36.41 1.59
C ALA A 130 9.88 36.90 1.92
N PHE A 131 8.81 36.18 1.54
CA PHE A 131 7.42 36.62 1.79
C PHE A 131 6.56 35.55 2.46
N ALA A 132 7.11 34.80 3.42
CA ALA A 132 6.45 33.70 4.14
C ALA A 132 5.05 34.01 4.74
N GLY A 133 4.63 35.26 4.75
CA GLY A 133 3.31 35.69 5.21
C GLY A 133 2.24 35.77 4.12
N VAL A 134 2.62 36.10 2.88
CA VAL A 134 1.67 36.32 1.77
C VAL A 134 1.15 34.99 1.24
N ASP A 135 2.04 34.01 1.16
CA ASP A 135 1.69 32.66 0.66
C ASP A 135 0.70 31.95 1.57
N LYS A 136 0.90 32.06 2.90
CA LYS A 136 -0.04 31.50 3.89
C LYS A 136 -1.42 32.17 3.79
N LEU A 137 -1.45 33.49 3.50
CA LEU A 137 -2.71 34.20 3.35
C LEU A 137 -3.50 33.76 2.13
N VAL A 138 -2.82 33.49 1.01
CA VAL A 138 -3.43 33.02 -0.24
C VAL A 138 -3.90 31.60 -0.14
N LEU A 139 -3.07 30.70 0.40
CA LEU A 139 -3.44 29.32 0.65
C LEU A 139 -4.70 29.25 1.53
N ASN A 140 -4.74 30.03 2.59
CA ASN A 140 -5.91 30.13 3.44
C ASN A 140 -7.13 30.68 2.71
N LEU A 141 -6.95 31.63 1.81
CA LEU A 141 -8.03 32.22 1.03
C LEU A 141 -8.65 31.20 0.07
N TYR A 142 -7.84 30.42 -0.66
CA TYR A 142 -8.32 29.34 -1.53
C TYR A 142 -9.01 28.23 -0.72
N LYS A 143 -8.44 27.83 0.42
CA LYS A 143 -9.08 26.85 1.32
C LYS A 143 -10.42 27.35 1.86
N GLN A 144 -10.52 28.61 2.28
CA GLN A 144 -11.77 29.22 2.75
C GLN A 144 -12.84 29.24 1.66
N GLN A 145 -12.44 29.30 0.39
CA GLN A 145 -13.34 29.21 -0.76
C GLN A 145 -13.76 27.75 -1.07
N GLY A 146 -13.20 26.75 -0.38
CA GLY A 146 -13.55 25.33 -0.54
C GLY A 146 -12.68 24.56 -1.53
N TYR A 147 -11.65 25.18 -2.13
CA TYR A 147 -10.71 24.48 -3.01
C TYR A 147 -9.85 23.48 -2.25
N LYS A 148 -9.49 22.38 -2.92
CA LYS A 148 -8.49 21.43 -2.43
C LYS A 148 -7.10 21.88 -2.87
N MET A 149 -6.07 21.46 -2.09
CA MET A 149 -4.68 21.84 -2.35
C MET A 149 -3.80 20.58 -2.39
N ALA A 150 -2.90 20.53 -3.35
CA ALA A 150 -1.87 19.51 -3.45
C ALA A 150 -0.48 20.12 -3.46
N ILE A 151 0.49 19.46 -2.85
CA ILE A 151 1.92 19.76 -3.05
C ILE A 151 2.42 18.85 -4.15
N ASP A 152 2.96 19.44 -5.21
CA ASP A 152 3.51 18.76 -6.37
C ASP A 152 5.02 18.59 -6.29
N ASP A 153 5.60 17.60 -7.00
CA ASP A 153 7.02 17.28 -7.03
C ASP A 153 7.64 17.06 -5.61
N PHE A 154 6.86 16.52 -4.65
CA PHE A 154 7.27 16.42 -3.25
C PHE A 154 8.53 15.58 -3.05
N GLY A 155 9.53 16.19 -2.38
CA GLY A 155 10.77 15.54 -1.98
C GLY A 155 11.95 15.81 -2.90
N VAL A 156 11.78 16.48 -4.05
CA VAL A 156 12.88 16.88 -4.96
C VAL A 156 13.38 18.28 -4.64
N GLY A 157 12.54 19.13 -4.04
CA GLY A 157 12.90 20.49 -3.62
C GLY A 157 13.47 20.58 -2.20
N PHE A 158 13.94 21.78 -1.83
CA PHE A 158 14.53 22.04 -0.50
C PHE A 158 13.50 22.41 0.57
N SER A 159 12.24 22.67 0.20
CA SER A 159 11.23 23.29 1.07
C SER A 159 10.06 22.38 1.41
N GLY A 160 10.04 21.13 0.98
CA GLY A 160 8.88 20.23 1.03
C GLY A 160 8.27 20.07 2.43
N LEU A 161 9.08 19.77 3.44
CA LEU A 161 8.60 19.64 4.82
C LEU A 161 8.09 20.97 5.40
N GLN A 162 8.74 22.09 5.06
CA GLN A 162 8.29 23.41 5.49
C GLN A 162 6.98 23.81 4.80
N MET A 163 6.84 23.48 3.53
CA MET A 163 5.63 23.70 2.77
C MET A 163 4.48 22.82 3.29
N LEU A 164 4.77 21.56 3.60
CA LEU A 164 3.82 20.65 4.23
C LEU A 164 3.27 21.21 5.54
N PHE A 165 4.16 21.68 6.42
CA PHE A 165 3.78 22.26 7.71
C PHE A 165 2.97 23.58 7.57
N ASN A 166 3.30 24.43 6.60
CA ASN A 166 2.66 25.73 6.44
C ASN A 166 1.38 25.68 5.60
N ALA A 167 1.33 24.82 4.57
CA ALA A 167 0.23 24.77 3.62
C ALA A 167 -0.92 23.87 4.09
N ASP A 168 -0.66 22.88 4.97
CA ASP A 168 -1.65 21.92 5.43
C ASP A 168 -2.50 21.39 4.24
N PRO A 169 -1.87 20.72 3.24
CA PRO A 169 -2.51 20.34 1.99
C PRO A 169 -3.46 19.15 2.17
N ASN A 170 -4.33 18.94 1.16
CA ASN A 170 -5.16 17.72 1.11
C ASN A 170 -4.40 16.54 0.49
N PHE A 171 -3.43 16.84 -0.40
CA PHE A 171 -2.70 15.84 -1.17
C PHE A 171 -1.20 16.16 -1.23
N ILE A 172 -0.40 15.08 -1.30
CA ILE A 172 1.02 15.13 -1.65
C ILE A 172 1.21 14.23 -2.87
N LYS A 173 1.80 14.78 -3.95
CA LYS A 173 2.22 14.04 -5.13
C LYS A 173 3.69 13.68 -4.95
N ILE A 174 3.98 12.38 -4.81
CA ILE A 174 5.34 11.88 -4.64
C ILE A 174 5.98 11.80 -6.02
N ASP A 175 7.02 12.60 -6.22
CA ASP A 175 7.67 12.77 -7.52
C ASP A 175 8.20 11.44 -8.09
N ARG A 176 8.15 11.33 -9.43
CA ARG A 176 8.64 10.20 -10.21
C ARG A 176 10.05 9.76 -9.83
N PHE A 177 10.94 10.68 -9.43
CA PHE A 177 12.30 10.34 -9.01
C PHE A 177 12.32 9.26 -7.92
N PHE A 178 11.36 9.26 -7.01
CA PHE A 178 11.25 8.26 -5.95
C PHE A 178 10.52 6.99 -6.39
N ILE A 179 9.67 7.08 -7.41
CA ILE A 179 8.81 5.98 -7.87
C ILE A 179 9.50 5.12 -8.92
N ASP A 180 10.19 5.72 -9.89
CA ASP A 180 10.91 5.02 -10.95
C ASP A 180 11.89 3.99 -10.35
N GLY A 181 11.70 2.70 -10.66
CA GLY A 181 12.50 1.59 -10.13
C GLY A 181 12.43 1.41 -8.61
N ILE A 182 11.37 1.85 -7.94
CA ILE A 182 11.20 1.74 -6.48
C ILE A 182 11.27 0.29 -6.01
N HIS A 183 10.73 -0.66 -6.78
CA HIS A 183 10.73 -2.09 -6.48
C HIS A 183 12.16 -2.66 -6.33
N LEU A 184 13.16 -2.06 -6.98
CA LEU A 184 14.57 -2.46 -6.92
C LEU A 184 15.39 -1.73 -5.84
N SER A 185 14.91 -0.61 -5.31
CA SER A 185 15.69 0.27 -4.44
C SER A 185 15.20 0.32 -3.00
N LYS A 186 15.90 -0.34 -2.07
CA LYS A 186 15.61 -0.26 -0.63
C LYS A 186 15.59 1.19 -0.10
N LYS A 187 16.45 2.06 -0.66
CA LYS A 187 16.52 3.47 -0.26
C LYS A 187 15.25 4.23 -0.66
N LYS A 188 14.77 4.06 -1.90
CA LYS A 188 13.54 4.68 -2.37
C LYS A 188 12.33 4.19 -1.58
N LYS A 189 12.24 2.87 -1.32
CA LYS A 189 11.20 2.28 -0.46
C LYS A 189 11.15 2.94 0.93
N LEU A 190 12.31 3.12 1.56
CA LEU A 190 12.40 3.77 2.87
C LEU A 190 11.88 5.22 2.82
N PHE A 191 12.31 6.01 1.82
CA PHE A 191 11.88 7.41 1.67
C PHE A 191 10.38 7.51 1.42
N VAL A 192 9.84 6.75 0.46
CA VAL A 192 8.41 6.76 0.15
C VAL A 192 7.58 6.28 1.35
N SER A 193 8.02 5.24 2.05
CA SER A 193 7.36 4.78 3.29
C SER A 193 7.30 5.88 4.35
N SER A 194 8.39 6.64 4.54
CA SER A 194 8.42 7.74 5.52
C SER A 194 7.49 8.89 5.10
N ILE A 195 7.46 9.25 3.82
CA ILE A 195 6.55 10.28 3.30
C ILE A 195 5.09 9.85 3.51
N VAL A 196 4.75 8.61 3.17
CA VAL A 196 3.41 8.06 3.34
C VAL A 196 3.00 8.07 4.82
N GLN A 197 3.90 7.69 5.74
CA GLN A 197 3.63 7.71 7.18
C GLN A 197 3.35 9.13 7.69
N ILE A 198 4.17 10.11 7.32
CA ILE A 198 3.95 11.52 7.68
C ILE A 198 2.60 12.01 7.14
N ALA A 199 2.31 11.73 5.88
CA ALA A 199 1.05 12.11 5.24
C ALA A 199 -0.16 11.50 5.97
N GLN A 200 -0.09 10.21 6.32
CA GLN A 200 -1.12 9.50 7.07
C GLN A 200 -1.36 10.12 8.45
N ALA A 201 -0.27 10.41 9.20
CA ALA A 201 -0.36 11.07 10.51
C ALA A 201 -1.01 12.46 10.43
N MET A 202 -0.80 13.18 9.33
CA MET A 202 -1.41 14.48 9.07
C MET A 202 -2.79 14.41 8.39
N GLY A 203 -3.29 13.20 8.09
CA GLY A 203 -4.55 13.00 7.37
C GLY A 203 -4.51 13.48 5.92
N ILE A 204 -3.34 13.45 5.27
CA ILE A 204 -3.10 13.89 3.89
C ILE A 204 -3.06 12.67 2.98
N PHE A 205 -3.67 12.75 1.81
CA PHE A 205 -3.64 11.68 0.80
C PHE A 205 -2.37 11.76 -0.03
N THR A 206 -1.81 10.59 -0.35
CA THR A 206 -0.61 10.47 -1.19
C THR A 206 -0.94 9.98 -2.58
N ILE A 207 -0.33 10.59 -3.60
CA ILE A 207 -0.41 10.22 -5.01
C ILE A 207 0.99 9.80 -5.46
N ALA A 208 1.15 8.55 -5.92
CA ALA A 208 2.41 8.12 -6.53
C ALA A 208 2.42 8.52 -8.00
N GLU A 209 3.40 9.34 -8.39
CA GLU A 209 3.51 9.88 -9.75
C GLU A 209 4.49 9.09 -10.61
N GLY A 210 4.20 9.06 -11.91
CA GLY A 210 5.10 8.48 -12.90
C GLY A 210 5.24 6.98 -12.81
N VAL A 211 4.23 6.27 -12.28
CA VAL A 211 4.20 4.80 -12.28
C VAL A 211 4.10 4.28 -13.72
N GLU A 212 5.09 3.50 -14.17
CA GLU A 212 5.19 3.01 -15.54
C GLU A 212 5.03 1.50 -15.69
N CYS A 213 5.17 0.72 -14.59
CA CYS A 213 5.03 -0.74 -14.61
C CYS A 213 4.27 -1.29 -13.40
N GLU A 214 3.88 -2.58 -13.50
CA GLU A 214 3.12 -3.29 -12.46
C GLU A 214 3.90 -3.42 -11.15
N ASP A 215 5.22 -3.63 -11.20
CA ASP A 215 6.06 -3.78 -10.01
C ASP A 215 6.13 -2.48 -9.20
N GLU A 216 6.24 -1.31 -9.88
CA GLU A 216 6.19 0.00 -9.22
C GLU A 216 4.82 0.24 -8.59
N TYR A 217 3.74 -0.08 -9.31
CA TYR A 217 2.37 0.01 -8.80
C TYR A 217 2.19 -0.84 -7.55
N THR A 218 2.61 -2.10 -7.60
CA THR A 218 2.48 -3.05 -6.48
C THR A 218 3.26 -2.57 -5.26
N GLU A 219 4.47 -2.06 -5.47
CA GLU A 219 5.29 -1.52 -4.38
C GLU A 219 4.69 -0.26 -3.77
N CYS A 220 4.21 0.71 -4.59
CA CYS A 220 3.51 1.90 -4.08
C CYS A 220 2.27 1.54 -3.27
N LYS A 221 1.51 0.55 -3.73
CA LYS A 221 0.34 0.02 -3.03
C LYS A 221 0.74 -0.62 -1.70
N ARG A 222 1.81 -1.46 -1.67
CA ARG A 222 2.35 -2.10 -0.46
C ARG A 222 2.83 -1.07 0.57
N LEU A 223 3.44 0.02 0.12
CA LEU A 223 3.89 1.12 0.97
C LEU A 223 2.74 2.00 1.50
N GLY A 224 1.53 1.82 0.98
CA GLY A 224 0.32 2.47 1.49
C GLY A 224 -0.03 3.79 0.81
N CYS A 225 0.44 4.05 -0.42
CA CYS A 225 -0.05 5.17 -1.23
C CYS A 225 -1.56 5.06 -1.44
N ASN A 226 -2.26 6.19 -1.52
CA ASN A 226 -3.71 6.23 -1.70
C ASN A 226 -4.11 6.17 -3.17
N MET A 227 -3.36 6.86 -4.02
CA MET A 227 -3.65 7.05 -5.43
C MET A 227 -2.40 6.84 -6.27
N VAL A 228 -2.62 6.64 -7.55
CA VAL A 228 -1.57 6.42 -8.54
C VAL A 228 -1.85 7.21 -9.81
N GLN A 229 -0.79 7.75 -10.39
CA GLN A 229 -0.76 8.43 -11.69
C GLN A 229 0.48 7.99 -12.45
N GLY A 230 0.34 7.67 -13.74
CA GLY A 230 1.48 7.27 -14.56
C GLY A 230 1.05 6.58 -15.85
N PHE A 231 2.03 6.23 -16.68
CA PHE A 231 1.78 5.58 -17.97
C PHE A 231 1.26 4.15 -17.83
N PHE A 232 1.48 3.53 -16.68
CA PHE A 232 0.89 2.23 -16.34
C PHE A 232 -0.63 2.32 -16.26
N VAL A 233 -1.17 3.42 -15.74
CA VAL A 233 -2.61 3.69 -15.72
C VAL A 233 -3.08 4.14 -17.09
N GLN A 234 -2.62 5.31 -17.52
CA GLN A 234 -2.92 5.89 -18.83
C GLN A 234 -1.99 7.09 -19.11
N LYS A 235 -1.56 7.22 -20.36
CA LYS A 235 -0.85 8.42 -20.81
C LYS A 235 -1.80 9.61 -20.88
N PRO A 236 -1.28 10.86 -20.72
CA PRO A 236 -2.09 12.05 -20.92
C PRO A 236 -2.77 12.05 -22.30
N THR A 237 -4.08 12.30 -22.35
CA THR A 237 -4.85 12.35 -23.58
C THR A 237 -5.58 13.67 -23.75
N ARG A 238 -5.69 14.17 -24.99
CA ARG A 238 -6.52 15.33 -25.34
C ARG A 238 -7.98 14.96 -25.54
N ASN A 239 -8.24 13.68 -25.80
CA ASN A 239 -9.58 13.17 -26.02
C ASN A 239 -10.23 12.82 -24.69
N VAL A 240 -11.15 13.64 -24.21
CA VAL A 240 -11.87 13.44 -22.95
C VAL A 240 -12.64 12.10 -22.88
N TRP A 241 -13.05 11.55 -24.03
CA TRP A 241 -13.78 10.29 -24.11
C TRP A 241 -12.93 9.05 -23.89
N GLU A 242 -11.60 9.19 -23.88
CA GLU A 242 -10.67 8.11 -23.53
C GLU A 242 -10.45 7.97 -22.02
N ILE A 243 -10.90 8.95 -21.23
CA ILE A 243 -10.83 8.88 -19.77
C ILE A 243 -11.95 7.95 -19.28
N LEU A 244 -11.57 6.91 -18.56
CA LEU A 244 -12.49 5.89 -18.06
C LEU A 244 -12.87 6.16 -16.60
N PRO A 245 -14.10 5.85 -16.16
CA PRO A 245 -14.50 5.98 -14.76
C PRO A 245 -13.85 4.90 -13.86
N ASN A 246 -13.41 3.78 -14.46
CA ASN A 246 -12.75 2.67 -13.76
C ASN A 246 -11.64 2.09 -14.64
N TYR A 247 -10.54 1.72 -14.01
CA TYR A 247 -9.37 1.10 -14.64
C TYR A 247 -9.25 -0.35 -14.15
N ASP A 248 -9.90 -1.28 -14.88
CA ASP A 248 -10.10 -2.67 -14.44
C ASP A 248 -8.78 -3.45 -14.29
N ILE A 249 -7.74 -3.09 -15.03
CA ILE A 249 -6.39 -3.67 -14.86
C ILE A 249 -5.89 -3.56 -13.41
N LEU A 250 -6.13 -2.42 -12.75
CA LEU A 250 -5.74 -2.20 -11.35
C LEU A 250 -6.63 -3.00 -10.38
N LYS A 251 -7.90 -3.18 -10.74
CA LYS A 251 -8.85 -3.96 -9.99
C LYS A 251 -8.51 -5.45 -10.01
N ASP A 252 -8.07 -5.97 -11.15
CA ASP A 252 -7.68 -7.37 -11.30
C ASP A 252 -6.45 -7.71 -10.47
N ILE A 253 -5.43 -6.82 -10.46
CA ILE A 253 -4.25 -6.93 -9.58
C ILE A 253 -4.69 -6.89 -8.12
N SER A 254 -5.61 -6.00 -7.74
CA SER A 254 -6.13 -5.89 -6.37
C SER A 254 -6.92 -7.12 -5.92
N LEU A 255 -7.61 -7.80 -6.83
CA LEU A 255 -8.33 -9.04 -6.54
C LEU A 255 -7.37 -10.21 -6.33
N LYS A 256 -6.24 -10.26 -7.05
CA LYS A 256 -5.17 -11.24 -6.82
C LYS A 256 -4.58 -11.08 -5.41
N ASP A 257 -4.27 -9.84 -4.99
CA ASP A 257 -3.74 -9.55 -3.65
C ASP A 257 -4.74 -9.90 -2.52
N LYS A 258 -6.04 -9.65 -2.72
CA LYS A 258 -7.09 -9.97 -1.74
C LYS A 258 -7.26 -11.47 -1.51
N ARG A 259 -6.89 -12.31 -2.46
CA ARG A 259 -6.86 -13.77 -2.29
C ARG A 259 -5.70 -14.22 -1.40
N ASN A 260 -4.60 -13.46 -1.38
CA ASN A 260 -3.39 -13.76 -0.63
C ASN A 260 -3.40 -13.21 0.81
N SER A 261 -4.23 -12.20 1.12
CA SER A 261 -4.36 -11.67 2.47
C SER A 261 -5.57 -12.26 3.17
N GLY A 262 -5.32 -13.08 4.20
CA GLY A 262 -6.34 -13.72 5.04
C GLY A 262 -7.40 -12.72 5.52
N ARG A 263 -8.64 -12.98 5.14
CA ARG A 263 -9.82 -12.12 5.20
C ARG A 263 -10.17 -11.60 6.58
N ILE A 264 -9.83 -10.34 6.87
CA ILE A 264 -10.75 -9.45 7.59
C ILE A 264 -11.20 -8.44 6.53
N SER A 265 -12.20 -8.80 5.73
CA SER A 265 -12.54 -8.08 4.50
C SER A 265 -13.76 -7.16 4.61
N ASN A 266 -14.32 -6.97 5.81
CA ASN A 266 -15.50 -6.12 5.94
C ASN A 266 -15.44 -5.26 7.21
N ILE A 267 -14.76 -4.10 7.07
CA ILE A 267 -14.70 -3.08 8.13
C ILE A 267 -16.07 -2.48 8.39
N GLU A 268 -17.00 -2.49 7.40
CA GLU A 268 -18.34 -1.95 7.52
C GLU A 268 -19.12 -2.49 8.72
N LYS A 269 -18.94 -3.77 9.07
CA LYS A 269 -19.60 -4.40 10.21
C LYS A 269 -19.19 -3.81 11.57
N TYR A 270 -18.03 -3.16 11.62
CA TYR A 270 -17.46 -2.58 12.83
C TYR A 270 -17.67 -1.08 12.93
N LEU A 271 -18.20 -0.43 11.87
CA LEU A 271 -18.38 1.01 11.83
C LEU A 271 -19.45 1.48 12.84
N GLN A 272 -19.05 2.41 13.68
CA GLN A 272 -19.95 3.16 14.52
C GLN A 272 -20.47 4.38 13.74
N LYS A 273 -21.77 4.45 13.51
CA LYS A 273 -22.41 5.59 12.83
C LYS A 273 -22.69 6.69 13.85
N ILE A 274 -21.75 7.62 14.00
CA ILE A 274 -21.90 8.80 14.85
C ILE A 274 -22.32 9.97 13.94
N PRO A 275 -23.47 10.65 14.23
CA PRO A 275 -23.91 11.77 13.42
C PRO A 275 -22.87 12.90 13.44
N PRO A 276 -22.38 13.38 12.29
CA PRO A 276 -21.44 14.49 12.22
C PRO A 276 -22.16 15.83 12.33
N VAL A 277 -21.40 16.89 12.63
CA VAL A 277 -21.84 18.28 12.57
C VAL A 277 -21.07 19.03 11.50
N SER A 278 -21.73 19.96 10.79
CA SER A 278 -21.06 20.82 9.84
C SER A 278 -20.13 21.81 10.55
N VAL A 279 -19.01 22.13 9.94
CA VAL A 279 -18.07 23.15 10.43
C VAL A 279 -18.72 24.54 10.62
N ASP A 280 -19.78 24.82 9.85
CA ASP A 280 -20.55 26.07 9.91
C ASP A 280 -21.70 26.01 10.94
N SER A 281 -21.88 24.89 11.64
CA SER A 281 -22.90 24.73 12.66
C SER A 281 -22.63 25.58 13.90
N SER A 282 -23.69 25.86 14.67
CA SER A 282 -23.55 26.55 15.94
C SER A 282 -23.03 25.63 17.03
N ILE A 283 -22.36 26.21 18.03
CA ILE A 283 -21.90 25.45 19.20
C ILE A 283 -23.05 24.82 19.98
N ASP A 284 -24.23 25.40 19.95
CA ASP A 284 -25.41 24.87 20.63
C ASP A 284 -25.86 23.51 20.01
N GLN A 285 -25.73 23.38 18.67
CA GLN A 285 -25.97 22.09 18.01
C GLN A 285 -25.00 21.00 18.46
N VAL A 286 -23.70 21.36 18.64
CA VAL A 286 -22.69 20.45 19.19
C VAL A 286 -23.08 19.98 20.60
N TYR A 287 -23.56 20.91 21.45
CA TYR A 287 -24.02 20.55 22.79
C TYR A 287 -25.23 19.62 22.78
N GLU A 288 -26.20 19.87 21.91
CA GLU A 288 -27.39 19.00 21.80
C GLU A 288 -26.99 17.58 21.37
N LEU A 289 -26.12 17.46 20.36
CA LEU A 289 -25.66 16.17 19.88
C LEU A 289 -24.83 15.41 20.94
N LEU A 290 -23.93 16.08 21.68
CA LEU A 290 -23.20 15.47 22.79
C LEU A 290 -24.15 14.99 23.91
N ARG A 291 -25.24 15.72 24.18
CA ARG A 291 -26.24 15.36 25.19
C ARG A 291 -27.09 14.18 24.76
N GLU A 292 -27.42 14.08 23.49
CA GLU A 292 -28.19 12.99 22.92
C GLU A 292 -27.37 11.70 22.81
N ASN A 293 -26.11 11.81 22.41
CA ASN A 293 -25.20 10.69 22.22
C ASN A 293 -24.38 10.38 23.48
N LYS A 294 -25.04 9.93 24.55
CA LYS A 294 -24.43 9.63 25.87
C LYS A 294 -23.29 8.58 25.85
N HIS A 295 -23.13 7.86 24.75
CA HIS A 295 -22.14 6.82 24.59
C HIS A 295 -20.88 7.27 23.87
N THR A 296 -20.83 8.51 23.36
CA THR A 296 -19.68 9.08 22.67
C THR A 296 -19.27 10.38 23.35
N ASN A 297 -17.96 10.52 23.59
CA ASN A 297 -17.39 11.71 24.23
C ASN A 297 -16.89 12.73 23.18
N PHE A 298 -17.29 12.59 21.93
CA PHE A 298 -16.89 13.47 20.83
C PHE A 298 -17.93 13.48 19.72
N ILE A 299 -17.82 14.45 18.82
CA ILE A 299 -18.64 14.57 17.61
C ILE A 299 -17.72 14.79 16.41
N PRO A 300 -17.86 14.03 15.32
CA PRO A 300 -17.19 14.29 14.07
C PRO A 300 -17.63 15.62 13.46
N VAL A 301 -16.67 16.38 12.92
CA VAL A 301 -16.92 17.65 12.23
C VAL A 301 -16.61 17.46 10.76
N ILE A 302 -17.54 17.85 9.90
CA ILE A 302 -17.43 17.74 8.45
C ILE A 302 -17.52 19.10 7.77
N THR A 303 -16.95 19.21 6.60
CA THR A 303 -17.09 20.34 5.68
C THR A 303 -18.42 20.26 4.91
N LYS A 304 -18.73 21.27 4.08
CA LYS A 304 -19.94 21.27 3.23
C LYS A 304 -20.00 20.13 2.23
N ASP A 305 -18.85 19.66 1.79
CA ASP A 305 -18.66 18.51 0.89
C ASP A 305 -18.63 17.17 1.64
N GLU A 306 -19.04 17.14 2.93
CA GLU A 306 -19.10 15.97 3.81
C GLU A 306 -17.74 15.35 4.13
N SER A 307 -16.63 16.03 3.80
CA SER A 307 -15.28 15.59 4.13
C SER A 307 -14.98 15.81 5.61
N PRO A 308 -14.43 14.85 6.36
CA PRO A 308 -14.16 15.01 7.78
C PRO A 308 -13.00 16.00 7.99
N LEU A 309 -13.20 16.95 8.90
CA LEU A 309 -12.21 17.92 9.36
C LEU A 309 -11.45 17.43 10.59
N GLY A 310 -12.14 16.67 11.45
CA GLY A 310 -11.64 16.20 12.72
C GLY A 310 -12.80 15.91 13.68
N ILE A 311 -12.55 16.03 14.97
CA ILE A 311 -13.55 15.80 16.03
C ILE A 311 -13.57 16.96 17.01
N ILE A 312 -14.71 17.15 17.68
CA ILE A 312 -14.82 18.02 18.86
C ILE A 312 -15.07 17.09 20.06
N ARG A 313 -14.14 17.07 21.00
CA ARG A 313 -14.24 16.27 22.22
C ARG A 313 -15.05 16.98 23.30
N ASP A 314 -15.84 16.25 24.08
CA ASP A 314 -16.52 16.77 25.27
C ASP A 314 -15.50 17.41 26.25
N ALA A 315 -14.32 16.82 26.39
CA ALA A 315 -13.23 17.33 27.22
C ALA A 315 -12.76 18.75 26.82
N ASP A 316 -12.68 19.01 25.50
CA ASP A 316 -12.22 20.31 24.96
C ASP A 316 -13.22 21.44 25.28
N ILE A 317 -14.50 21.10 25.39
CA ILE A 317 -15.59 22.04 25.67
C ILE A 317 -15.84 22.20 27.16
N LYS A 318 -15.61 21.18 27.98
CA LYS A 318 -15.88 21.17 29.43
C LYS A 318 -15.23 22.34 30.16
N SER A 319 -14.01 22.70 29.84
CA SER A 319 -13.30 23.85 30.45
C SER A 319 -14.06 25.17 30.29
N TYR A 320 -14.76 25.33 29.17
CA TYR A 320 -15.58 26.50 28.89
C TYR A 320 -16.95 26.40 29.57
N ILE A 321 -17.57 25.21 29.65
CA ILE A 321 -18.90 25.03 30.27
C ILE A 321 -18.89 25.39 31.75
N TYR A 322 -17.83 25.01 32.47
CA TYR A 322 -17.72 25.21 33.93
C TYR A 322 -17.18 26.57 34.33
N SER A 323 -16.77 27.42 33.39
CA SER A 323 -16.35 28.78 33.70
C SER A 323 -17.48 29.79 33.63
N THR A 324 -17.49 30.81 34.48
CA THR A 324 -18.58 31.79 34.64
C THR A 324 -18.91 32.53 33.32
N TYR A 325 -17.93 32.74 32.45
CA TYR A 325 -18.08 33.40 31.15
C TYR A 325 -17.75 32.46 29.95
N GLY A 326 -17.59 31.17 30.20
CA GLY A 326 -17.05 30.25 29.22
C GLY A 326 -17.94 30.04 28.01
N LYS A 327 -19.27 30.03 28.18
CA LYS A 327 -20.21 29.94 27.04
C LYS A 327 -20.11 31.15 26.12
N ALA A 328 -20.00 32.37 26.68
CA ALA A 328 -19.82 33.60 25.88
C ALA A 328 -18.46 33.60 25.16
N LEU A 329 -17.42 33.14 25.85
CA LEU A 329 -16.09 33.03 25.27
C LEU A 329 -16.06 32.00 24.12
N LEU A 330 -16.64 30.82 24.34
CA LEU A 330 -16.73 29.78 23.33
C LEU A 330 -17.56 30.24 22.12
N TYR A 331 -18.67 30.92 22.34
CA TYR A 331 -19.47 31.54 21.29
C TYR A 331 -18.66 32.56 20.47
N ASN A 332 -17.87 33.42 21.14
CA ASN A 332 -17.00 34.39 20.46
C ASN A 332 -15.87 33.72 19.67
N ILE A 333 -15.28 32.64 20.21
CA ILE A 333 -14.22 31.86 19.52
C ILE A 333 -14.76 31.18 18.28
N THR A 334 -15.95 30.60 18.36
CA THR A 334 -16.60 29.83 17.28
C THR A 334 -17.43 30.69 16.33
N GLN A 335 -17.40 32.02 16.45
CA GLN A 335 -18.22 32.94 15.67
C GLN A 335 -18.11 32.65 14.17
N GLY A 336 -19.11 31.98 13.60
CA GLY A 336 -19.21 31.61 12.19
C GLY A 336 -18.51 30.31 11.75
N SER A 337 -17.71 29.65 12.62
CA SER A 337 -17.09 28.37 12.27
C SER A 337 -16.58 27.61 13.50
N LEU A 338 -16.85 26.31 13.55
CA LEU A 338 -16.33 25.42 14.58
C LEU A 338 -14.85 25.06 14.41
N GLN A 339 -14.23 25.44 13.30
CA GLN A 339 -12.85 25.03 12.92
C GLN A 339 -11.80 25.30 14.00
N LYS A 340 -11.98 26.35 14.81
CA LYS A 340 -11.03 26.76 15.86
C LYS A 340 -10.99 25.82 17.08
N ILE A 341 -12.00 24.99 17.24
CA ILE A 341 -12.12 24.03 18.36
C ILE A 341 -12.12 22.58 17.89
N VAL A 342 -11.91 22.35 16.59
CA VAL A 342 -11.76 21.00 16.03
C VAL A 342 -10.38 20.46 16.37
N SER A 343 -10.35 19.30 17.02
CA SER A 343 -9.14 18.53 17.25
C SER A 343 -8.88 17.57 16.08
N HIS A 344 -7.62 17.36 15.76
CA HIS A 344 -7.21 16.39 14.75
C HIS A 344 -7.71 14.98 15.12
N CYS A 345 -8.09 14.20 14.13
CA CYS A 345 -8.39 12.78 14.27
C CYS A 345 -7.91 12.06 13.02
N ALA A 346 -7.23 10.95 13.20
CA ALA A 346 -6.76 10.12 12.11
C ALA A 346 -7.92 9.68 11.21
N ARG A 347 -7.66 9.53 9.91
CA ARG A 347 -8.67 9.12 8.93
C ARG A 347 -8.14 8.05 8.00
N ALA A 348 -9.02 7.16 7.56
CA ALA A 348 -8.73 6.10 6.59
C ALA A 348 -9.92 5.92 5.64
N ASP A 349 -9.65 5.40 4.44
CA ASP A 349 -10.72 5.02 3.51
C ASP A 349 -11.27 3.63 3.86
N ILE A 350 -12.57 3.43 3.66
CA ILE A 350 -13.25 2.15 3.93
C ILE A 350 -12.67 0.99 3.11
N ASN A 351 -12.07 1.30 1.98
CA ASN A 351 -11.42 0.34 1.09
C ASN A 351 -9.94 0.10 1.45
N ASP A 352 -9.38 0.84 2.40
CA ASP A 352 -8.02 0.62 2.85
C ASP A 352 -7.87 -0.78 3.50
N PRO A 353 -6.73 -1.46 3.28
CA PRO A 353 -6.43 -2.69 4.00
C PRO A 353 -6.43 -2.49 5.51
N VAL A 354 -6.90 -3.49 6.25
CA VAL A 354 -6.95 -3.44 7.72
C VAL A 354 -5.58 -3.12 8.31
N GLU A 355 -4.52 -3.68 7.75
CA GLU A 355 -3.13 -3.43 8.16
C GLU A 355 -2.74 -1.96 8.07
N LYS A 356 -3.21 -1.25 7.02
CA LYS A 356 -3.00 0.19 6.85
C LYS A 356 -3.76 0.97 7.92
N ILE A 357 -5.01 0.62 8.15
CA ILE A 357 -5.85 1.27 9.19
C ILE A 357 -5.22 1.10 10.57
N LEU A 358 -4.74 -0.10 10.90
CA LEU A 358 -4.06 -0.36 12.17
C LEU A 358 -2.74 0.40 12.30
N LYS A 359 -1.97 0.56 11.22
CA LYS A 359 -0.76 1.40 11.20
C LYS A 359 -1.08 2.88 11.46
N ILE A 360 -2.14 3.40 10.81
CA ILE A 360 -2.59 4.79 11.02
C ILE A 360 -2.98 5.00 12.50
N TYR A 361 -3.67 4.04 13.10
CA TYR A 361 -4.06 4.10 14.51
C TYR A 361 -2.83 4.08 15.45
N ALA A 362 -1.85 3.23 15.18
CA ALA A 362 -0.68 3.08 16.03
C ALA A 362 0.30 4.25 15.96
N PHE A 363 0.13 5.18 15.01
CA PHE A 363 1.04 6.31 14.82
C PHE A 363 0.74 7.51 15.72
N ASP A 364 -0.47 7.61 16.27
CA ASP A 364 -0.89 8.74 17.10
C ASP A 364 -1.30 8.25 18.50
N ASP A 365 -0.48 8.55 19.50
CA ASP A 365 -0.67 8.09 20.89
C ASP A 365 -1.94 8.66 21.55
N ASP A 366 -2.48 9.78 21.06
CA ASP A 366 -3.67 10.45 21.58
C ASP A 366 -4.97 10.07 20.82
N ASN A 367 -4.94 9.05 19.97
CA ASN A 367 -6.08 8.65 19.15
C ASN A 367 -7.12 7.85 19.92
N ASP A 368 -8.32 8.41 20.05
CA ASP A 368 -9.52 7.70 20.53
C ASP A 368 -10.07 6.70 19.49
N GLY A 369 -9.62 6.81 18.22
CA GLY A 369 -10.01 5.97 17.08
C GLY A 369 -9.78 6.66 15.73
N ILE A 370 -10.43 6.17 14.68
CA ILE A 370 -10.21 6.60 13.29
C ILE A 370 -11.54 6.99 12.64
N LEU A 371 -11.58 8.15 11.97
CA LEU A 371 -12.68 8.54 11.08
C LEU A 371 -12.56 7.76 9.76
N ILE A 372 -13.65 7.11 9.36
CA ILE A 372 -13.67 6.34 8.12
C ILE A 372 -14.41 7.13 7.04
N THR A 373 -13.79 7.17 5.86
CA THR A 373 -14.30 7.86 4.68
C THR A 373 -14.60 6.88 3.55
N GLN A 374 -15.51 7.28 2.69
CA GLN A 374 -15.74 6.65 1.39
C GLN A 374 -15.82 7.76 0.35
N ASP A 375 -14.98 7.71 -0.69
CA ASP A 375 -14.85 8.79 -1.67
C ASP A 375 -14.66 10.18 -0.99
N GLU A 376 -13.81 10.25 0.04
CA GLU A 376 -13.53 11.38 0.94
C GLU A 376 -14.68 11.83 1.85
N ARG A 377 -15.87 11.26 1.76
CA ARG A 377 -17.01 11.59 2.62
C ARG A 377 -16.98 10.75 3.89
N TYR A 378 -17.37 11.35 4.99
CA TYR A 378 -17.47 10.66 6.26
C TYR A 378 -18.59 9.60 6.22
N VAL A 379 -18.24 8.36 6.60
CA VAL A 379 -19.21 7.25 6.66
C VAL A 379 -19.33 6.62 8.05
N GLY A 380 -18.36 6.85 8.93
CA GLY A 380 -18.40 6.30 10.28
C GLY A 380 -17.08 6.41 11.02
N TYR A 381 -17.00 5.74 12.15
CA TYR A 381 -15.89 5.80 13.09
C TYR A 381 -15.53 4.40 13.60
N LEU A 382 -14.24 4.13 13.74
CA LEU A 382 -13.71 2.95 14.41
C LEU A 382 -13.09 3.37 15.73
N SER A 383 -13.69 2.97 16.86
CA SER A 383 -13.12 3.25 18.18
C SER A 383 -11.89 2.41 18.47
N SER A 384 -11.02 2.88 19.37
CA SER A 384 -9.85 2.16 19.88
C SER A 384 -10.19 0.74 20.34
N LYS A 385 -11.32 0.55 21.00
CA LYS A 385 -11.80 -0.77 21.44
C LYS A 385 -12.03 -1.70 20.25
N VAL A 386 -12.72 -1.22 19.22
CA VAL A 386 -13.01 -2.00 18.02
C VAL A 386 -11.73 -2.33 17.26
N LEU A 387 -10.78 -1.40 17.18
CA LEU A 387 -9.49 -1.64 16.56
C LEU A 387 -8.68 -2.71 17.30
N LEU A 388 -8.71 -2.71 18.64
CA LEU A 388 -8.12 -3.76 19.46
C LEU A 388 -8.80 -5.12 19.24
N ASP A 389 -10.12 -5.15 19.10
CA ASP A 389 -10.86 -6.39 18.79
C ASP A 389 -10.44 -6.93 17.41
N ILE A 390 -10.28 -6.07 16.41
CA ILE A 390 -9.79 -6.44 15.08
C ILE A 390 -8.34 -6.99 15.15
N ILE A 391 -7.46 -6.34 15.91
CA ILE A 391 -6.09 -6.83 16.15
C ILE A 391 -6.10 -8.22 16.79
N ASN A 392 -6.93 -8.39 17.82
CA ASN A 392 -7.04 -9.67 18.51
C ASN A 392 -7.60 -10.77 17.61
N GLU A 393 -8.65 -10.49 16.83
CA GLU A 393 -9.18 -11.44 15.85
C GLU A 393 -8.11 -11.84 14.84
N LYS A 394 -7.35 -10.87 14.31
CA LYS A 394 -6.24 -11.13 13.38
C LYS A 394 -5.17 -12.00 14.03
N ASN A 395 -4.70 -11.63 15.23
CA ASN A 395 -3.69 -12.39 15.95
C ASN A 395 -4.14 -13.83 16.23
N ILE A 396 -5.43 -14.05 16.54
CA ILE A 396 -6.01 -15.38 16.75
C ILE A 396 -6.01 -16.18 15.44
N VAL A 397 -6.34 -15.55 14.32
CA VAL A 397 -6.32 -16.19 13.00
C VAL A 397 -4.87 -16.56 12.64
N ASP A 398 -3.94 -15.61 12.74
CA ASP A 398 -2.53 -15.82 12.44
C ASP A 398 -1.91 -16.91 13.35
N ALA A 399 -2.23 -16.90 14.64
CA ALA A 399 -1.77 -17.92 15.59
C ALA A 399 -2.36 -19.32 15.30
N LYS A 400 -3.61 -19.41 14.81
CA LYS A 400 -4.22 -20.69 14.41
C LYS A 400 -3.59 -21.25 13.13
N ASP A 401 -3.07 -20.38 12.26
CA ASP A 401 -2.46 -20.73 11.00
C ASP A 401 -0.96 -21.02 11.10
N GLN A 402 -0.36 -20.85 12.28
CA GLN A 402 1.03 -21.21 12.55
C GLN A 402 1.14 -22.57 13.25
N ASN A 403 2.20 -23.29 12.93
CA ASN A 403 2.53 -24.51 13.68
C ASN A 403 2.99 -24.15 15.11
N PRO A 404 2.37 -24.71 16.17
CA PRO A 404 2.64 -24.30 17.55
C PRO A 404 4.06 -24.63 18.04
N LEU A 405 4.76 -25.59 17.41
CA LEU A 405 6.12 -25.98 17.81
C LEU A 405 7.18 -25.10 17.17
N THR A 406 7.01 -24.72 15.89
CA THR A 406 8.05 -24.04 15.11
C THR A 406 7.72 -22.57 14.83
N GLY A 407 6.46 -22.16 14.97
CA GLY A 407 5.97 -20.84 14.58
C GLY A 407 6.02 -20.58 13.07
N LEU A 408 6.22 -21.63 12.24
CA LEU A 408 6.15 -21.54 10.79
C LEU A 408 4.71 -21.57 10.31
N SER A 409 4.49 -21.10 9.08
CA SER A 409 3.17 -21.13 8.43
C SER A 409 2.61 -22.56 8.39
N GLY A 410 1.34 -22.70 8.75
CA GLY A 410 0.65 -24.00 8.74
C GLY A 410 0.00 -24.33 7.39
N ASN A 411 -0.72 -25.46 7.38
CA ASN A 411 -1.28 -26.05 6.17
C ASN A 411 -2.19 -25.12 5.35
N ARG A 412 -2.97 -24.24 6.00
CA ARG A 412 -3.85 -23.32 5.30
C ARG A 412 -3.06 -22.35 4.41
N ILE A 413 -2.02 -21.73 4.95
CA ILE A 413 -1.17 -20.77 4.23
C ILE A 413 -0.38 -21.48 3.12
N ILE A 414 0.12 -22.69 3.40
CA ILE A 414 0.82 -23.52 2.40
C ILE A 414 -0.11 -23.85 1.23
N ASN A 415 -1.34 -24.33 1.50
CA ASN A 415 -2.30 -24.68 0.46
C ASN A 415 -2.73 -23.44 -0.34
N GLU A 416 -2.91 -22.29 0.31
CA GLU A 416 -3.23 -21.03 -0.35
C GLU A 416 -2.11 -20.60 -1.30
N PHE A 417 -0.85 -20.69 -0.88
CA PHE A 417 0.32 -20.43 -1.73
C PHE A 417 0.35 -21.38 -2.93
N VAL A 418 0.19 -22.68 -2.71
CA VAL A 418 0.21 -23.70 -3.77
C VAL A 418 -0.91 -23.43 -4.78
N SER A 419 -2.15 -23.23 -4.33
CA SER A 419 -3.30 -22.98 -5.22
C SER A 419 -3.12 -21.70 -6.03
N THR A 420 -2.69 -20.60 -5.40
CA THR A 420 -2.44 -19.33 -6.08
C THR A 420 -1.32 -19.46 -7.12
N SER A 421 -0.24 -20.17 -6.77
CA SER A 421 0.89 -20.38 -7.65
C SER A 421 0.52 -21.25 -8.88
N MET A 422 -0.40 -22.20 -8.73
CA MET A 422 -0.87 -23.03 -9.83
C MET A 422 -1.86 -22.29 -10.76
N GLU A 423 -2.61 -21.33 -10.24
CA GLU A 423 -3.53 -20.50 -11.01
C GLU A 423 -2.80 -19.33 -11.73
N SER A 424 -1.66 -18.89 -11.21
CA SER A 424 -0.86 -17.83 -11.80
C SER A 424 0.01 -18.35 -12.96
N ASN A 425 0.38 -17.45 -13.89
CA ASN A 425 1.39 -17.74 -14.91
C ASN A 425 2.83 -17.48 -14.42
N GLU A 426 3.00 -17.22 -13.12
CA GLU A 426 4.29 -16.90 -12.53
C GLU A 426 5.13 -18.16 -12.33
N LYS A 427 6.44 -18.00 -12.43
CA LYS A 427 7.38 -19.08 -12.17
C LYS A 427 7.51 -19.28 -10.67
N VAL A 428 7.27 -20.51 -10.22
CA VAL A 428 7.35 -20.86 -8.80
C VAL A 428 8.16 -22.13 -8.63
N MET A 429 8.98 -22.17 -7.59
CA MET A 429 9.70 -23.36 -7.16
C MET A 429 9.22 -23.75 -5.77
N MET A 430 8.92 -25.04 -5.57
CA MET A 430 8.42 -25.57 -4.31
C MET A 430 9.25 -26.77 -3.89
N ALA A 431 9.55 -26.85 -2.60
CA ALA A 431 10.21 -28.02 -2.01
C ALA A 431 9.43 -28.50 -0.79
N TYR A 432 9.16 -29.82 -0.75
CA TYR A 432 8.70 -30.51 0.43
C TYR A 432 9.87 -31.28 1.03
N PHE A 433 10.09 -31.09 2.34
CA PHE A 433 11.11 -31.81 3.10
C PHE A 433 10.47 -32.83 4.03
N ASP A 434 11.16 -33.97 4.21
CA ASP A 434 10.71 -35.08 5.06
C ASP A 434 11.95 -35.70 5.73
N PHE A 435 11.92 -35.88 7.05
CA PHE A 435 13.07 -36.43 7.77
C PHE A 435 13.23 -37.93 7.52
N ASP A 436 14.43 -38.31 7.19
CA ASP A 436 14.78 -39.72 7.08
C ASP A 436 15.06 -40.30 8.47
N ASN A 437 14.46 -41.45 8.79
CA ASN A 437 14.65 -42.16 10.06
C ASN A 437 14.18 -41.39 11.31
N PHE A 438 13.23 -40.44 11.20
CA PHE A 438 12.73 -39.65 12.34
C PHE A 438 12.06 -40.55 13.40
N LYS A 439 11.23 -41.52 12.98
CA LYS A 439 10.58 -42.44 13.94
C LYS A 439 11.58 -43.28 14.71
N PRO A 440 12.58 -43.97 14.12
CA PRO A 440 13.63 -44.65 14.86
C PRO A 440 14.40 -43.74 15.83
N PHE A 441 14.63 -42.49 15.46
CA PHE A 441 15.26 -41.51 16.32
C PHE A 441 14.40 -41.20 17.55
N ASN A 442 13.10 -40.95 17.37
CA ASN A 442 12.16 -40.71 18.47
C ASN A 442 12.02 -41.91 19.39
N ASP A 443 11.95 -43.11 18.82
CA ASP A 443 11.86 -44.36 19.60
C ASP A 443 13.11 -44.62 20.47
N TYR A 444 14.29 -44.17 20.01
CA TYR A 444 15.55 -44.33 20.71
C TYR A 444 15.85 -43.18 21.70
N TYR A 445 15.65 -41.93 21.32
CA TYR A 445 16.03 -40.74 22.09
C TYR A 445 14.86 -40.03 22.77
N GLY A 446 13.64 -40.41 22.48
CA GLY A 446 12.39 -39.83 22.99
C GLY A 446 11.91 -38.60 22.24
N PHE A 447 10.59 -38.35 22.28
CA PHE A 447 9.90 -37.28 21.53
C PHE A 447 10.46 -35.88 21.81
N ARG A 448 10.94 -35.62 23.06
CA ARG A 448 11.52 -34.32 23.41
C ARG A 448 12.77 -33.95 22.60
N LYS A 449 13.58 -34.95 22.21
CA LYS A 449 14.70 -34.72 21.30
C LYS A 449 14.22 -34.61 19.86
N GLY A 450 13.15 -35.30 19.49
CA GLY A 450 12.52 -35.14 18.19
C GLY A 450 11.96 -33.74 17.98
N ASP A 451 11.24 -33.18 18.96
CA ASP A 451 10.74 -31.79 18.91
C ASP A 451 11.87 -30.79 18.73
N ARG A 452 13.02 -31.01 19.41
CA ARG A 452 14.21 -30.17 19.21
C ARG A 452 14.81 -30.32 17.80
N ALA A 453 14.78 -31.50 17.21
CA ALA A 453 15.23 -31.71 15.82
C ALA A 453 14.33 -30.97 14.82
N ILE A 454 13.01 -30.99 15.04
CA ILE A 454 12.01 -30.22 14.29
C ILE A 454 12.30 -28.71 14.40
N THR A 455 12.53 -28.20 15.61
CA THR A 455 12.86 -26.78 15.83
C THR A 455 14.18 -26.39 15.17
N LEU A 456 15.22 -27.23 15.27
CA LEU A 456 16.51 -27.03 14.61
C LEU A 456 16.33 -26.86 13.10
N PHE A 457 15.54 -27.74 12.47
CA PHE A 457 15.31 -27.66 11.02
C PHE A 457 14.51 -26.41 10.62
N ALA A 458 13.52 -26.04 11.43
CA ALA A 458 12.78 -24.78 11.23
C ALA A 458 13.70 -23.54 11.27
N ASP A 459 14.67 -23.52 12.19
CA ASP A 459 15.64 -22.44 12.32
C ASP A 459 16.63 -22.41 11.13
N ILE A 460 17.04 -23.59 10.65
CA ILE A 460 17.86 -23.73 9.44
C ILE A 460 17.09 -23.16 8.24
N LEU A 461 15.83 -23.57 8.03
CA LEU A 461 15.00 -23.06 6.95
C LEU A 461 14.88 -21.53 7.01
N LYS A 462 14.53 -20.97 8.19
CA LYS A 462 14.40 -19.52 8.37
C LYS A 462 15.69 -18.77 8.06
N SER A 463 16.85 -19.32 8.42
CA SER A 463 18.14 -18.64 8.24
C SER A 463 18.75 -18.81 6.84
N SER A 464 18.33 -19.82 6.07
CA SER A 464 18.86 -20.11 4.74
C SER A 464 18.16 -19.36 3.62
N VAL A 465 16.95 -18.81 3.87
CA VAL A 465 16.15 -18.09 2.87
C VAL A 465 15.87 -16.65 3.33
N GLY A 466 15.92 -15.68 2.41
CA GLY A 466 15.52 -14.31 2.68
C GLY A 466 14.00 -14.22 2.89
N PHE A 467 13.55 -13.48 3.92
CA PHE A 467 12.16 -13.46 4.36
C PHE A 467 11.16 -12.83 3.34
N ASP A 468 11.64 -12.06 2.38
CA ASP A 468 10.75 -11.23 1.54
C ASP A 468 10.15 -11.97 0.33
N ASP A 469 10.73 -13.12 -0.08
CA ASP A 469 10.38 -13.78 -1.35
C ASP A 469 10.09 -15.28 -1.22
N CYS A 470 10.07 -15.81 0.02
CA CYS A 470 9.90 -17.25 0.27
C CYS A 470 8.86 -17.52 1.35
N LEU A 471 7.97 -18.47 1.08
CA LEU A 471 7.10 -19.04 2.10
C LEU A 471 7.78 -20.23 2.75
N VAL A 472 8.02 -20.16 4.06
CA VAL A 472 8.48 -21.30 4.86
C VAL A 472 7.32 -21.83 5.69
N GLY A 473 7.01 -23.12 5.57
CA GLY A 473 5.88 -23.75 6.23
C GLY A 473 6.24 -25.04 6.96
N HIS A 474 5.44 -25.41 7.98
CA HIS A 474 5.50 -26.69 8.67
C HIS A 474 4.16 -27.40 8.55
N VAL A 475 4.13 -28.43 7.73
CA VAL A 475 2.92 -29.21 7.41
C VAL A 475 2.47 -30.04 8.63
N GLY A 476 3.42 -30.61 9.36
CA GLY A 476 3.19 -31.35 10.59
C GLY A 476 4.17 -32.52 10.76
N GLY A 477 4.46 -32.90 12.00
CA GLY A 477 5.43 -33.96 12.29
C GLY A 477 6.84 -33.59 11.79
N ASP A 478 7.34 -34.38 10.83
CA ASP A 478 8.63 -34.24 10.17
C ASP A 478 8.55 -33.63 8.74
N ASP A 479 7.37 -33.14 8.35
CA ASP A 479 7.10 -32.58 7.02
C ASP A 479 7.17 -31.05 7.00
N PHE A 480 8.00 -30.48 6.12
CA PHE A 480 8.17 -29.02 5.95
C PHE A 480 7.99 -28.63 4.49
N PHE A 481 7.71 -27.33 4.28
CA PHE A 481 7.47 -26.73 2.97
C PHE A 481 8.31 -25.47 2.78
N LEU A 482 8.85 -25.30 1.57
CA LEU A 482 9.47 -24.06 1.09
C LEU A 482 8.87 -23.72 -0.28
N GLY A 483 8.23 -22.58 -0.39
CA GLY A 483 7.78 -21.98 -1.63
C GLY A 483 8.64 -20.78 -2.00
N TRP A 484 9.03 -20.66 -3.27
CA TRP A 484 9.86 -19.56 -3.78
C TRP A 484 9.21 -19.00 -5.06
N GLU A 485 8.83 -17.73 -5.03
CA GLU A 485 8.41 -16.96 -6.21
C GLU A 485 9.66 -16.53 -6.99
N VAL A 486 9.76 -16.95 -8.25
CA VAL A 486 10.96 -16.73 -9.08
C VAL A 486 10.94 -15.33 -9.65
N LYS A 487 11.91 -14.50 -9.28
CA LYS A 487 12.12 -13.15 -9.82
C LYS A 487 13.14 -13.13 -10.94
N GLU A 488 13.24 -11.99 -11.64
CA GLU A 488 14.25 -11.77 -12.65
C GLU A 488 15.67 -11.91 -12.06
N GLY A 489 16.46 -12.84 -12.61
CA GLY A 489 17.79 -13.20 -12.08
C GLY A 489 17.82 -14.41 -11.14
N ASP A 490 16.68 -15.00 -10.80
CA ASP A 490 16.64 -16.29 -10.11
C ASP A 490 16.71 -17.44 -11.11
N SER A 491 17.38 -18.51 -10.72
CA SER A 491 17.51 -19.71 -11.54
C SER A 491 17.23 -20.98 -10.72
N PHE A 492 16.93 -22.06 -11.43
CA PHE A 492 16.76 -23.37 -10.81
C PHE A 492 18.01 -23.81 -10.03
N GLU A 493 19.19 -23.54 -10.59
CA GLU A 493 20.48 -23.88 -9.98
C GLU A 493 20.66 -23.17 -8.63
N LYS A 494 20.25 -21.90 -8.53
CA LYS A 494 20.32 -21.13 -7.30
C LYS A 494 19.40 -21.72 -6.22
N PHE A 495 18.16 -22.05 -6.60
CA PHE A 495 17.21 -22.69 -5.69
C PHE A 495 17.70 -24.09 -5.25
N TYR A 496 18.21 -24.87 -6.21
CA TYR A 496 18.75 -26.20 -5.93
C TYR A 496 19.94 -26.12 -4.97
N ALA A 497 20.86 -25.18 -5.15
CA ALA A 497 21.99 -24.96 -4.26
C ALA A 497 21.55 -24.62 -2.82
N VAL A 498 20.50 -23.82 -2.66
CA VAL A 498 19.91 -23.51 -1.34
C VAL A 498 19.35 -24.78 -0.69
N ILE A 499 18.64 -25.64 -1.45
CA ILE A 499 18.14 -26.91 -0.94
C ILE A 499 19.28 -27.83 -0.50
N GLU A 500 20.34 -27.95 -1.29
CA GLU A 500 21.54 -28.74 -0.92
C GLU A 500 22.20 -28.21 0.36
N GLU A 501 22.33 -26.89 0.47
CA GLU A 501 22.88 -26.26 1.68
C GLU A 501 22.05 -26.57 2.92
N ILE A 502 20.72 -26.48 2.84
CA ILE A 502 19.78 -26.81 3.92
C ILE A 502 19.97 -28.26 4.36
N ILE A 503 20.01 -29.20 3.41
CA ILE A 503 20.17 -30.64 3.70
C ILE A 503 21.52 -30.91 4.36
N MET A 504 22.62 -30.37 3.83
CA MET A 504 23.96 -30.53 4.40
C MET A 504 24.09 -29.93 5.78
N ARG A 505 23.53 -28.75 5.99
CA ARG A 505 23.57 -28.07 7.29
C ARG A 505 22.80 -28.89 8.33
N PHE A 506 21.60 -29.36 8.01
CA PHE A 506 20.85 -30.22 8.92
C PHE A 506 21.59 -31.52 9.25
N ALA A 507 22.13 -32.22 8.22
CA ALA A 507 22.88 -33.46 8.42
C ALA A 507 24.11 -33.29 9.33
N ASN A 508 24.71 -32.09 9.36
CA ASN A 508 25.82 -31.77 10.25
C ASN A 508 25.35 -31.41 11.65
N ASP A 509 24.36 -30.53 11.79
CA ASP A 509 23.94 -29.97 13.07
C ASP A 509 23.19 -30.99 13.92
N ILE A 510 22.42 -31.90 13.28
CA ILE A 510 21.68 -32.98 13.95
C ILE A 510 22.60 -33.98 14.68
N LYS A 511 23.86 -34.12 14.26
CA LYS A 511 24.85 -35.00 14.93
C LYS A 511 24.99 -34.66 16.40
N SER A 512 24.87 -33.39 16.80
CA SER A 512 24.94 -32.95 18.19
C SER A 512 23.85 -33.55 19.10
N PHE A 513 22.81 -34.15 18.53
CA PHE A 513 21.74 -34.80 19.28
C PHE A 513 22.02 -36.28 19.57
N TYR A 514 23.05 -36.86 18.93
CA TYR A 514 23.44 -38.25 19.09
C TYR A 514 24.51 -38.41 20.19
N CYS A 515 24.59 -39.60 20.75
CA CYS A 515 25.71 -39.93 21.62
C CYS A 515 26.99 -40.21 20.82
N GLU A 516 28.18 -40.10 21.44
CA GLU A 516 29.45 -40.33 20.77
C GLU A 516 29.54 -41.68 20.05
N HIS A 517 28.96 -42.73 20.65
CA HIS A 517 28.89 -44.04 20.01
C HIS A 517 28.05 -44.06 18.74
N GLY A 518 26.91 -43.37 18.74
CA GLY A 518 26.06 -43.22 17.57
C GLY A 518 26.75 -42.47 16.43
N ILE A 519 27.49 -41.40 16.76
CA ILE A 519 28.25 -40.61 15.80
C ILE A 519 29.39 -41.44 15.19
N SER A 520 30.18 -42.12 16.03
CA SER A 520 31.34 -42.91 15.59
C SER A 520 30.94 -44.14 14.78
N SER A 521 29.80 -44.77 15.08
CA SER A 521 29.29 -45.94 14.34
C SER A 521 28.49 -45.56 13.07
N GLY A 522 28.00 -44.33 12.95
CA GLY A 522 27.17 -43.88 11.83
C GLY A 522 25.74 -44.40 11.84
N PHE A 523 25.32 -45.11 12.90
CA PHE A 523 23.96 -45.67 13.01
C PHE A 523 23.49 -45.81 14.47
N ILE A 524 22.17 -45.96 14.63
CA ILE A 524 21.54 -46.34 15.89
C ILE A 524 20.83 -47.68 15.74
N LEU A 525 20.70 -48.44 16.86
CA LEU A 525 19.90 -49.65 16.90
C LEU A 525 18.51 -49.32 17.44
N ALA A 526 17.50 -49.45 16.62
CA ALA A 526 16.09 -49.20 16.96
C ALA A 526 15.18 -50.27 16.38
N LYS A 527 13.94 -50.35 16.86
CA LYS A 527 12.95 -51.28 16.32
C LYS A 527 12.40 -50.78 14.98
N ASN A 528 12.33 -51.67 13.98
CA ASN A 528 11.64 -51.39 12.74
C ASN A 528 10.11 -51.44 12.95
N ARG A 529 9.31 -51.21 11.88
CA ARG A 529 7.84 -51.24 11.94
C ARG A 529 7.27 -52.64 12.28
N ALA A 530 8.05 -53.70 12.11
CA ALA A 530 7.70 -55.06 12.50
C ALA A 530 8.12 -55.39 13.95
N GLY A 531 8.77 -54.50 14.67
CA GLY A 531 9.23 -54.70 16.05
C GLY A 531 10.62 -55.32 16.18
N GLU A 532 11.33 -55.58 15.08
CA GLU A 532 12.65 -56.21 15.05
C GLU A 532 13.76 -55.15 15.20
N MET A 533 14.85 -55.48 15.90
CA MET A 533 16.00 -54.59 16.04
C MET A 533 16.76 -54.49 14.72
N GLN A 534 16.89 -53.25 14.21
CA GLN A 534 17.55 -52.96 12.96
C GLN A 534 18.52 -51.78 13.15
N LYS A 535 19.58 -51.73 12.32
CA LYS A 535 20.48 -50.56 12.21
C LYS A 535 19.83 -49.50 11.37
N PHE A 536 19.71 -48.27 11.90
CA PHE A 536 19.23 -47.14 11.16
C PHE A 536 20.34 -46.09 11.06
N PRO A 537 20.64 -45.58 9.85
CA PRO A 537 21.59 -44.44 9.69
C PRO A 537 21.19 -43.23 10.53
N LEU A 538 22.12 -42.34 10.73
CA LEU A 538 21.81 -41.04 11.35
C LEU A 538 20.73 -40.33 10.53
N MET A 539 19.94 -39.52 11.21
CA MET A 539 18.84 -38.77 10.60
C MET A 539 19.40 -37.77 9.57
N THR A 540 18.76 -37.73 8.42
CA THR A 540 18.96 -36.75 7.36
C THR A 540 17.59 -36.18 6.96
N VAL A 541 17.56 -35.33 5.97
CA VAL A 541 16.31 -34.79 5.39
C VAL A 541 16.33 -34.98 3.89
N SER A 542 15.22 -35.42 3.32
CA SER A 542 15.02 -35.58 1.89
C SER A 542 14.08 -34.50 1.34
N ALA A 543 14.37 -33.97 0.14
CA ALA A 543 13.59 -32.90 -0.49
C ALA A 543 12.97 -33.35 -1.83
N ALA A 544 11.66 -33.16 -1.96
CA ALA A 544 10.91 -33.28 -3.22
C ALA A 544 10.69 -31.89 -3.81
N VAL A 545 11.25 -31.61 -4.98
CA VAL A 545 11.25 -30.29 -5.61
C VAL A 545 10.39 -30.27 -6.86
N ILE A 546 9.51 -29.27 -6.96
CA ILE A 546 8.67 -29.01 -8.13
C ILE A 546 8.96 -27.59 -8.63
N CYS A 547 9.16 -27.47 -9.94
CA CYS A 547 9.21 -26.20 -10.66
C CYS A 547 7.96 -26.06 -11.53
N SER A 548 7.31 -24.90 -11.51
CA SER A 548 6.10 -24.57 -12.27
C SER A 548 6.26 -23.22 -12.98
N GLY A 549 5.60 -23.01 -14.14
CA GLY A 549 5.52 -21.69 -14.77
C GLY A 549 6.33 -21.49 -16.04
N PHE A 550 6.74 -22.54 -16.74
CA PHE A 550 7.40 -22.42 -18.05
C PHE A 550 6.42 -22.51 -19.23
N GLY A 551 5.45 -21.54 -19.32
CA GLY A 551 4.75 -21.26 -20.58
C GLY A 551 3.48 -22.04 -20.91
N HIS A 552 2.95 -22.88 -20.03
CA HIS A 552 1.67 -23.58 -20.24
C HIS A 552 0.79 -23.53 -18.99
N LYS A 553 -0.49 -23.19 -19.16
CA LYS A 553 -1.52 -23.39 -18.12
C LYS A 553 -1.64 -24.89 -17.87
N HIS A 554 -1.15 -25.37 -16.75
CA HIS A 554 -1.43 -26.71 -16.30
C HIS A 554 -2.69 -26.71 -15.44
N ASN A 555 -3.76 -27.34 -15.93
CA ASN A 555 -4.89 -27.74 -15.09
C ASN A 555 -4.47 -28.98 -14.26
N ILE A 556 -3.51 -28.78 -13.34
CA ILE A 556 -3.14 -29.80 -12.36
C ILE A 556 -4.00 -29.51 -11.13
N ASP A 557 -4.86 -30.45 -10.76
CA ASP A 557 -5.64 -30.35 -9.53
C ASP A 557 -4.76 -30.70 -8.30
N ASP A 558 -5.18 -30.25 -7.13
CA ASP A 558 -4.44 -30.43 -5.87
C ASP A 558 -4.16 -31.92 -5.56
N ASN A 559 -5.03 -32.83 -6.01
CA ASN A 559 -4.85 -34.27 -5.81
C ASN A 559 -3.68 -34.81 -6.65
N SER A 560 -3.58 -34.40 -7.90
CA SER A 560 -2.47 -34.79 -8.80
C SER A 560 -1.13 -34.23 -8.29
N LEU A 561 -1.12 -33.01 -7.75
CA LEU A 561 0.08 -32.42 -7.17
C LEU A 561 0.57 -33.20 -5.93
N ASN A 562 -0.34 -33.59 -5.06
CA ASN A 562 -0.02 -34.40 -3.88
C ASN A 562 0.51 -35.79 -4.26
N GLU A 563 -0.01 -36.40 -5.32
CA GLU A 563 0.51 -37.68 -5.85
C GLU A 563 1.95 -37.50 -6.37
N ILE A 564 2.23 -36.41 -7.11
CA ILE A 564 3.57 -36.10 -7.62
C ILE A 564 4.55 -35.92 -6.43
N PHE A 565 4.19 -35.15 -5.42
CA PHE A 565 5.03 -35.00 -4.23
C PHE A 565 5.28 -36.34 -3.52
N GLY A 566 4.26 -37.18 -3.42
CA GLY A 566 4.37 -38.52 -2.84
C GLY A 566 5.37 -39.45 -3.57
N ILE A 567 5.42 -39.37 -4.90
CA ILE A 567 6.37 -40.09 -5.74
C ILE A 567 7.79 -39.52 -5.56
N LEU A 568 7.92 -38.17 -5.62
CA LEU A 568 9.21 -37.49 -5.48
C LEU A 568 9.82 -37.73 -4.10
N LYS A 569 9.05 -37.67 -3.00
CA LYS A 569 9.54 -37.97 -1.64
C LYS A 569 10.16 -39.38 -1.56
N LYS A 570 9.50 -40.37 -2.16
CA LYS A 570 10.04 -41.74 -2.19
C LYS A 570 11.33 -41.83 -2.99
N THR A 571 11.40 -41.15 -4.12
CA THR A 571 12.59 -41.10 -4.98
C THR A 571 13.75 -40.37 -4.30
N ALA A 572 13.49 -39.25 -3.64
CA ALA A 572 14.48 -38.46 -2.90
C ALA A 572 15.20 -39.29 -1.80
N LYS A 573 14.46 -40.08 -1.05
CA LYS A 573 15.02 -40.98 0.01
C LYS A 573 16.02 -41.98 -0.51
N HIS A 574 15.97 -42.33 -1.80
CA HIS A 574 16.91 -43.25 -2.44
C HIS A 574 17.92 -42.55 -3.35
N SER A 575 17.83 -41.24 -3.49
CA SER A 575 18.78 -40.43 -4.25
C SER A 575 20.06 -40.16 -3.45
N PRO A 576 21.24 -40.19 -4.09
CA PRO A 576 22.51 -39.89 -3.42
C PRO A 576 22.55 -38.53 -2.74
N ASN A 577 21.82 -37.54 -3.29
CA ASN A 577 21.79 -36.16 -2.79
C ASN A 577 20.56 -35.89 -1.91
N HIS A 578 19.73 -36.90 -1.64
CA HIS A 578 18.45 -36.72 -0.94
C HIS A 578 17.48 -35.73 -1.62
N ILE A 579 17.64 -35.45 -2.92
CA ILE A 579 16.82 -34.53 -3.70
C ILE A 579 16.22 -35.26 -4.91
N SER A 580 14.95 -35.00 -5.16
CA SER A 580 14.26 -35.43 -6.38
C SER A 580 13.48 -34.24 -6.96
N CYS A 581 13.67 -33.97 -8.25
CA CYS A 581 13.12 -32.78 -8.91
C CYS A 581 12.26 -33.14 -10.10
N ILE A 582 11.20 -32.35 -10.33
CA ILE A 582 10.39 -32.39 -11.55
C ILE A 582 10.11 -30.96 -12.02
N ASP A 583 10.16 -30.77 -13.35
CA ASP A 583 9.72 -29.55 -14.00
C ASP A 583 8.38 -29.82 -14.68
N LEU A 584 7.33 -29.12 -14.23
CA LEU A 584 5.97 -29.22 -14.78
C LEU A 584 5.80 -28.39 -16.07
N GLY A 585 6.75 -27.49 -16.40
CA GLY A 585 6.71 -26.64 -17.59
C GLY A 585 7.09 -27.35 -18.90
N VAL A 586 7.51 -28.61 -18.85
CA VAL A 586 7.91 -29.38 -20.06
C VAL A 586 6.76 -30.34 -20.43
N MET A 587 6.39 -30.37 -21.72
CA MET A 587 5.28 -31.21 -22.26
C MET A 587 5.35 -32.71 -21.94
N LYS A 588 6.46 -33.20 -21.42
CA LYS A 588 6.61 -34.50 -20.76
C LYS A 588 7.41 -34.26 -19.49
N PRO A 589 6.86 -34.57 -18.31
CA PRO A 589 7.60 -34.41 -17.06
C PRO A 589 8.94 -35.16 -17.17
N LYS A 590 10.02 -34.40 -17.25
CA LYS A 590 11.36 -34.94 -17.14
C LYS A 590 11.73 -34.92 -15.67
N VAL A 591 11.93 -36.08 -15.07
CA VAL A 591 12.73 -36.19 -13.86
C VAL A 591 14.09 -35.60 -14.22
N LEU A 592 14.41 -34.42 -13.69
CA LEU A 592 15.71 -33.79 -13.88
C LEU A 592 16.72 -34.68 -13.16
N GLY A 593 17.34 -35.57 -13.94
CA GLY A 593 18.21 -36.61 -13.45
C GLY A 593 19.52 -36.05 -12.88
N ASN A 594 19.96 -36.71 -11.82
CA ASN A 594 21.34 -36.88 -11.37
C ASN A 594 22.36 -35.85 -11.93
N PHE A 595 22.45 -34.66 -11.34
CA PHE A 595 23.70 -33.92 -11.35
C PHE A 595 24.65 -34.63 -10.38
N SER A 596 25.36 -35.64 -10.92
CA SER A 596 26.32 -36.44 -10.16
C SER A 596 27.61 -35.66 -9.92
N LYS A 597 27.77 -35.10 -8.73
CA LYS A 597 29.03 -35.17 -8.01
C LYS A 597 28.78 -35.90 -6.69
N PRO A 598 29.45 -37.02 -6.43
CA PRO A 598 29.36 -37.69 -5.13
C PRO A 598 29.93 -36.78 -4.08
N LEU A 599 29.17 -36.57 -2.99
CA LEU A 599 29.69 -35.98 -1.77
C LEU A 599 30.73 -36.96 -1.21
N GLU A 600 32.01 -36.58 -1.25
CA GLU A 600 33.04 -37.24 -0.48
C GLU A 600 32.79 -36.95 1.00
N TYR A 601 32.65 -38.02 1.79
CA TYR A 601 32.46 -38.02 3.23
C TYR A 601 33.75 -37.68 3.98
#